data_2abf8c468003fe7a3e627fa9ae87e9c7
#
_entry.id   2abf8c468003fe7a3e627fa9ae87e9c7
#
_cell.length_a   1.000
_cell.length_b   1.000
_cell.length_c   1.000
_cell.angle_alpha   90.00
_cell.angle_beta   90.00
_cell.angle_gamma   90.00
#
_symmetry.space_group_name_H-M   'P 1'
#
loop_
_entity.id
_entity.type
_entity.pdbx_description
1 polymer ?
#
loop_
_entity_poly.entity_id
_entity_poly.type
_entity_poly.pdbx_seq_one_letter_code
_entity_poly.pdbx_strand_id
1 'polypeptide(L)'
;MQEIAQATFNYHDFNEIMPTIFRRFVEKEAHDWRQIYKALQLLEYIVKNGSERVVDEARAHLSTIKILRNFHYIDEQGKDQGVNIRARAKELAALLSDFDTIRAERRKARALSLIHI
;
A
#
# COMPACT_ATOMS: atom_id res chain seq x y z
N MET A 1 6.90 -5.46 -8.64
CA MET A 1 6.44 -5.52 -7.24
C MET A 1 6.94 -6.74 -6.49
N GLN A 2 7.08 -7.87 -7.14
CA GLN A 2 7.60 -9.08 -6.51
C GLN A 2 9.03 -8.91 -5.97
N GLU A 3 9.88 -8.24 -6.73
CA GLU A 3 11.25 -7.96 -6.31
C GLU A 3 11.32 -7.06 -5.08
N ILE A 4 10.43 -6.07 -5.01
CA ILE A 4 10.33 -5.18 -3.85
C ILE A 4 9.83 -5.95 -2.62
N ALA A 5 8.85 -6.83 -2.79
CA ALA A 5 8.36 -7.68 -1.71
C ALA A 5 9.49 -8.55 -1.15
N GLN A 6 10.30 -9.15 -2.03
CA GLN A 6 11.46 -9.94 -1.60
C GLN A 6 12.49 -9.09 -0.87
N ALA A 7 12.73 -7.87 -1.34
CA ALA A 7 13.69 -6.96 -0.72
C ALA A 7 13.28 -6.57 0.71
N THR A 8 11.98 -6.62 1.05
CA THR A 8 11.52 -6.28 2.40
C THR A 8 12.01 -7.26 3.47
N PHE A 9 12.48 -8.45 3.07
CA PHE A 9 13.09 -9.41 4.00
C PHE A 9 14.54 -9.04 4.37
N ASN A 10 15.16 -8.11 3.63
CA ASN A 10 16.47 -7.58 3.95
C ASN A 10 16.30 -6.31 4.79
N TYR A 11 16.94 -6.28 5.94
CA TYR A 11 16.79 -5.16 6.90
C TYR A 11 17.17 -3.81 6.28
N HIS A 12 18.29 -3.75 5.57
CA HIS A 12 18.76 -2.51 4.94
C HIS A 12 17.76 -2.01 3.88
N ASP A 13 17.32 -2.90 3.00
CA ASP A 13 16.37 -2.55 1.94
C ASP A 13 15.00 -2.16 2.52
N PHE A 14 14.55 -2.87 3.55
CA PHE A 14 13.31 -2.53 4.25
C PHE A 14 13.33 -1.09 4.75
N ASN A 15 14.45 -0.67 5.37
CA ASN A 15 14.58 0.68 5.92
C ASN A 15 14.66 1.77 4.84
N GLU A 16 14.91 1.41 3.59
CA GLU A 16 14.86 2.35 2.47
C GLU A 16 13.49 2.35 1.80
N ILE A 17 12.89 1.17 1.62
CA ILE A 17 11.63 1.00 0.92
C ILE A 17 10.47 1.67 1.67
N MET A 18 10.33 1.38 2.95
CA MET A 18 9.16 1.81 3.71
C MET A 18 9.06 3.33 3.83
N PRO A 19 10.14 4.07 4.20
CA PRO A 19 10.04 5.53 4.24
C PRO A 19 9.75 6.14 2.87
N THR A 20 10.27 5.55 1.79
CA THR A 20 10.04 6.04 0.43
C THR A 20 8.56 5.95 0.06
N ILE A 21 7.90 4.82 0.38
CA ILE A 21 6.48 4.65 0.12
C ILE A 21 5.65 5.67 0.91
N PHE A 22 5.91 5.81 2.21
CA PHE A 22 5.12 6.70 3.05
C PHE A 22 5.32 8.17 2.72
N ARG A 23 6.50 8.56 2.27
CA ARG A 23 6.74 9.93 1.79
C ARG A 23 5.87 10.28 0.60
N ARG A 24 5.58 9.33 -0.27
CA ARG A 24 4.70 9.58 -1.42
C ARG A 24 3.30 9.97 -1.00
N PHE A 25 2.83 9.49 0.15
CA PHE A 25 1.49 9.83 0.64
C PHE A 25 1.40 11.25 1.19
N VAL A 26 2.49 11.81 1.68
CA VAL A 26 2.48 13.11 2.36
C VAL A 26 3.15 14.23 1.56
N GLU A 27 4.14 13.92 0.74
CA GLU A 27 4.90 14.93 -0.03
C GLU A 27 4.32 15.20 -1.41
N LYS A 28 3.54 14.28 -1.96
CA LYS A 28 2.99 14.44 -3.31
C LYS A 28 1.73 15.31 -3.27
N GLU A 29 1.64 16.22 -4.24
CA GLU A 29 0.46 17.05 -4.41
C GLU A 29 -0.66 16.29 -5.14
N ALA A 30 -1.88 16.83 -5.11
CA ALA A 30 -3.04 16.15 -5.70
C ALA A 30 -2.88 15.83 -7.18
N HIS A 31 -2.19 16.70 -7.95
CA HIS A 31 -1.96 16.43 -9.38
C HIS A 31 -1.00 15.25 -9.62
N ASP A 32 -0.25 14.83 -8.60
CA ASP A 32 0.61 13.63 -8.67
C ASP A 32 -0.13 12.35 -8.26
N TRP A 33 -1.44 12.33 -8.38
CA TRP A 33 -2.30 11.26 -7.89
C TRP A 33 -1.88 9.86 -8.40
N ARG A 34 -1.31 9.77 -9.60
CA ARG A 34 -0.84 8.48 -10.13
C ARG A 34 0.27 7.88 -9.29
N GLN A 35 1.18 8.72 -8.77
CA GLN A 35 2.26 8.25 -7.92
C GLN A 35 1.72 7.79 -6.57
N ILE A 36 0.73 8.50 -6.03
CA ILE A 36 0.05 8.10 -4.79
C ILE A 36 -0.67 6.77 -4.98
N TYR A 37 -1.39 6.62 -6.10
CA TYR A 37 -2.10 5.39 -6.42
C TYR A 37 -1.16 4.19 -6.54
N LYS A 38 -0.06 4.36 -7.24
CA LYS A 38 0.95 3.30 -7.40
C LYS A 38 1.58 2.93 -6.05
N ALA A 39 1.82 3.90 -5.20
CA ALA A 39 2.36 3.63 -3.86
C ALA A 39 1.37 2.85 -3.00
N LEU A 40 0.07 3.14 -3.11
CA LEU A 40 -0.97 2.37 -2.42
C LEU A 40 -1.04 0.92 -2.94
N GLN A 41 -0.97 0.73 -4.25
CA GLN A 41 -0.94 -0.61 -4.84
C GLN A 41 0.29 -1.40 -4.37
N LEU A 42 1.44 -0.75 -4.36
CA LEU A 42 2.69 -1.38 -3.92
C LEU A 42 2.60 -1.76 -2.45
N LEU A 43 2.12 -0.86 -1.60
CA LEU A 43 2.01 -1.14 -0.17
C LEU A 43 1.07 -2.31 0.09
N GLU A 44 -0.08 -2.36 -0.58
CA GLU A 44 -1.01 -3.48 -0.47
C GLU A 44 -0.33 -4.80 -0.88
N TYR A 45 0.39 -4.79 -1.99
CA TYR A 45 1.09 -5.98 -2.47
C TYR A 45 2.13 -6.48 -1.47
N ILE A 46 2.96 -5.58 -0.93
CA ILE A 46 4.02 -6.00 0.01
C ILE A 46 3.48 -6.34 1.40
N VAL A 47 2.33 -5.80 1.79
CA VAL A 47 1.64 -6.26 3.02
C VAL A 47 1.26 -7.73 2.89
N LYS A 48 0.83 -8.14 1.70
CA LYS A 48 0.40 -9.52 1.43
C LYS A 48 1.58 -10.47 1.16
N ASN A 49 2.64 -9.99 0.52
CA ASN A 49 3.72 -10.84 -0.02
C ASN A 49 5.09 -10.56 0.59
N GLY A 50 5.27 -9.48 1.30
CA GLY A 50 6.55 -9.09 1.87
C GLY A 50 6.76 -9.61 3.28
N SER A 51 7.78 -9.07 3.95
CA SER A 51 8.10 -9.38 5.34
C SER A 51 6.96 -8.99 6.29
N GLU A 52 6.82 -9.71 7.40
CA GLU A 52 5.83 -9.37 8.43
C GLU A 52 6.06 -7.97 9.00
N ARG A 53 7.29 -7.47 8.98
CA ARG A 53 7.59 -6.11 9.43
C ARG A 53 6.90 -5.04 8.58
N VAL A 54 6.57 -5.35 7.32
CA VAL A 54 5.78 -4.45 6.48
C VAL A 54 4.40 -4.21 7.10
N VAL A 55 3.78 -5.26 7.62
CA VAL A 55 2.48 -5.16 8.28
C VAL A 55 2.57 -4.21 9.49
N ASP A 56 3.58 -4.37 10.32
CA ASP A 56 3.77 -3.53 11.49
C ASP A 56 3.99 -2.06 11.12
N GLU A 57 4.84 -1.80 10.13
CA GLU A 57 5.08 -0.44 9.64
C GLU A 57 3.83 0.18 9.02
N ALA A 58 3.10 -0.58 8.22
CA ALA A 58 1.87 -0.10 7.60
C ALA A 58 0.82 0.26 8.66
N ARG A 59 0.70 -0.56 9.70
CA ARG A 59 -0.21 -0.29 10.81
C ARG A 59 0.21 0.94 11.60
N ALA A 60 1.51 1.15 11.77
CA ALA A 60 2.03 2.35 12.43
C ALA A 60 1.68 3.63 11.66
N HIS A 61 1.48 3.54 10.34
CA HIS A 61 1.11 4.66 9.47
C HIS A 61 -0.35 4.62 9.03
N LEU A 62 -1.19 3.90 9.76
CA LEU A 62 -2.60 3.74 9.40
C LEU A 62 -3.34 5.07 9.32
N SER A 63 -3.01 6.02 10.19
CA SER A 63 -3.63 7.35 10.16
C SER A 63 -3.37 8.08 8.83
N THR A 64 -2.16 7.97 8.28
CA THR A 64 -1.82 8.55 6.98
C THR A 64 -2.66 7.91 5.87
N ILE A 65 -2.80 6.60 5.90
CA ILE A 65 -3.62 5.86 4.92
C ILE A 65 -5.09 6.29 5.03
N LYS A 66 -5.60 6.45 6.24
CA LYS A 66 -6.98 6.89 6.48
C LYS A 66 -7.24 8.30 5.94
N ILE A 67 -6.25 9.18 5.99
CA ILE A 67 -6.38 10.53 5.41
C ILE A 67 -6.65 10.43 3.91
N LEU A 68 -6.03 9.49 3.22
CA LEU A 68 -6.20 9.31 1.78
C LEU A 68 -7.62 8.84 1.39
N ARG A 69 -8.44 8.38 2.34
CA ARG A 69 -9.86 8.10 2.09
C ARG A 69 -10.66 9.35 1.76
N ASN A 70 -10.11 10.52 2.07
CA ASN A 70 -10.73 11.82 1.79
C ASN A 70 -9.99 12.56 0.67
N PHE A 71 -9.14 11.87 -0.08
CA PHE A 71 -8.39 12.45 -1.17
C PHE A 71 -9.33 12.89 -2.30
N HIS A 72 -9.19 14.12 -2.77
CA HIS A 72 -9.98 14.67 -3.86
C HIS A 72 -9.08 15.33 -4.89
N TYR A 73 -9.29 15.00 -6.15
CA TYR A 73 -8.65 15.68 -7.25
C TYR A 73 -9.51 15.56 -8.51
N ILE A 74 -9.88 16.69 -9.06
CA ILE A 74 -10.59 16.77 -10.33
C ILE A 74 -9.59 17.33 -11.34
N ASP A 75 -9.33 16.58 -12.42
CA ASP A 75 -8.35 16.98 -13.42
C ASP A 75 -8.89 18.08 -14.34
N GLU A 76 -8.03 18.53 -15.26
CA GLU A 76 -8.35 19.59 -16.21
C GLU A 76 -9.54 19.25 -17.12
N GLN A 77 -9.82 17.96 -17.30
CA GLN A 77 -10.93 17.46 -18.10
C GLN A 77 -12.21 17.29 -17.30
N GLY A 78 -12.20 17.65 -16.01
CA GLY A 78 -13.33 17.55 -15.13
C GLY A 78 -13.57 16.16 -14.54
N LYS A 79 -12.62 15.24 -14.71
CA LYS A 79 -12.74 13.88 -14.21
C LYS A 79 -12.23 13.79 -12.76
N ASP A 80 -13.00 13.10 -11.90
CA ASP A 80 -12.59 12.83 -10.51
C ASP A 80 -11.54 11.71 -10.49
N GLN A 81 -10.27 12.06 -10.42
CA GLN A 81 -9.18 11.10 -10.32
C GLN A 81 -8.95 10.63 -8.88
N GLY A 82 -9.59 11.26 -7.90
CA GLY A 82 -9.47 10.85 -6.50
C GLY A 82 -10.26 9.59 -6.16
N VAL A 83 -11.23 9.20 -6.99
CA VAL A 83 -12.10 8.04 -6.70
C VAL A 83 -11.30 6.75 -6.50
N ASN A 84 -10.28 6.52 -7.32
CA ASN A 84 -9.47 5.30 -7.24
C ASN A 84 -8.58 5.31 -5.99
N ILE A 85 -8.05 6.47 -5.62
CA ILE A 85 -7.24 6.61 -4.40
C ILE A 85 -8.11 6.41 -3.16
N ARG A 86 -9.30 7.02 -3.13
CA ARG A 86 -10.22 6.83 -2.01
C ARG A 86 -10.60 5.37 -1.82
N ALA A 87 -10.91 4.68 -2.91
CA ALA A 87 -11.29 3.26 -2.86
C ALA A 87 -10.15 2.39 -2.38
N ARG A 88 -8.94 2.59 -2.92
CA ARG A 88 -7.75 1.82 -2.51
C ARG A 88 -7.37 2.07 -1.06
N ALA A 89 -7.41 3.33 -0.63
CA ALA A 89 -7.08 3.67 0.75
C ALA A 89 -8.08 3.06 1.72
N LYS A 90 -9.37 3.03 1.36
CA LYS A 90 -10.41 2.40 2.16
C LYS A 90 -10.18 0.90 2.30
N GLU A 91 -9.88 0.22 1.19
CA GLU A 91 -9.61 -1.22 1.19
C GLU A 91 -8.38 -1.56 2.03
N LEU A 92 -7.30 -0.78 1.85
CA LEU A 92 -6.06 -1.01 2.59
C LEU A 92 -6.24 -0.73 4.08
N ALA A 93 -6.94 0.34 4.44
CA ALA A 93 -7.22 0.64 5.85
C ALA A 93 -8.05 -0.46 6.51
N ALA A 94 -9.04 -1.00 5.80
CA ALA A 94 -9.86 -2.10 6.29
C ALA A 94 -9.01 -3.36 6.50
N LEU A 95 -8.13 -3.69 5.54
CA LEU A 95 -7.22 -4.82 5.65
C LEU A 95 -6.32 -4.68 6.87
N LEU A 96 -5.71 -3.52 7.06
CA LEU A 96 -4.74 -3.28 8.14
C LEU A 96 -5.40 -3.21 9.52
N SER A 97 -6.70 -3.02 9.58
CA SER A 97 -7.45 -2.93 10.84
C SER A 97 -7.82 -4.30 11.41
N ASP A 98 -7.65 -5.38 10.65
CA ASP A 98 -8.06 -6.73 11.04
C ASP A 98 -6.92 -7.73 10.80
N PHE A 99 -6.30 -8.19 11.89
CA PHE A 99 -5.21 -9.17 11.82
C PHE A 99 -5.62 -10.49 11.17
N ASP A 100 -6.84 -10.94 11.41
CA ASP A 100 -7.30 -12.21 10.84
C ASP A 100 -7.42 -12.10 9.32
N THR A 101 -7.89 -10.97 8.82
CA THR A 101 -7.94 -10.69 7.39
C THR A 101 -6.53 -10.63 6.80
N ILE A 102 -5.60 -9.97 7.47
CA ILE A 102 -4.20 -9.92 7.02
C ILE A 102 -3.62 -11.32 6.90
N ARG A 103 -3.81 -12.15 7.92
CA ARG A 103 -3.31 -13.54 7.91
C ARG A 103 -3.92 -14.34 6.77
N ALA A 104 -5.23 -14.20 6.55
CA ALA A 104 -5.93 -14.90 5.47
C ALA A 104 -5.40 -14.48 4.11
N GLU A 105 -5.22 -13.19 3.88
CA GLU A 105 -4.70 -12.67 2.61
C GLU A 105 -3.24 -13.07 2.38
N ARG A 106 -2.43 -13.09 3.42
CA ARG A 106 -1.04 -13.55 3.32
C ARG A 106 -0.96 -15.04 2.99
N ARG A 107 -1.85 -15.87 3.56
CA ARG A 107 -1.92 -17.29 3.21
C ARG A 107 -2.33 -17.51 1.77
N LYS A 108 -3.32 -16.74 1.27
CA LYS A 108 -3.73 -16.79 -0.13
C LYS A 108 -2.59 -16.42 -1.07
N ALA A 109 -1.87 -15.36 -0.77
CA ALA A 109 -0.74 -14.91 -1.58
C ALA A 109 0.35 -15.97 -1.64
N ARG A 110 0.64 -16.63 -0.51
CA ARG A 110 1.63 -17.71 -0.43
C ARG A 110 1.20 -18.93 -1.25
N ALA A 111 -0.08 -19.30 -1.17
CA ALA A 111 -0.62 -20.42 -1.93
C ALA A 111 -0.57 -20.15 -3.44
N LEU A 112 -0.91 -18.95 -3.87
CA LEU A 112 -0.81 -18.54 -5.28
C LEU A 112 0.63 -18.56 -5.77
N SER A 113 1.56 -18.13 -4.94
CA SER A 113 3.00 -18.19 -5.27
C SER A 113 3.46 -19.62 -5.48
N LEU A 114 2.99 -20.58 -4.66
CA LEU A 114 3.34 -22.00 -4.80
C LEU A 114 2.72 -22.64 -6.05
N ILE A 115 1.53 -22.21 -6.45
CA ILE A 115 0.84 -22.71 -7.63
C ILE A 115 1.59 -22.30 -8.90
N HIS A 116 2.25 -21.15 -8.91
CA HIS A 116 2.98 -20.63 -10.07
C HIS A 116 4.41 -21.17 -10.20
N ILE A 117 4.83 -22.01 -9.30
CA ILE A 117 6.10 -22.72 -9.40
C ILE A 117 5.88 -24.02 -10.16
#